data_9a5749bde9842961c3dab7757aa2d945
#
_entry.id   9a5749bde9842961c3dab7757aa2d945
#
_cell.length_a   1.000
_cell.length_b   1.000
_cell.length_c   1.000
_cell.angle_alpha   90.00
_cell.angle_beta   90.00
_cell.angle_gamma   90.00
#
_symmetry.space_group_name_H-M   'P 1'
#
loop_
_entity.id
_entity.type
_entity.pdbx_description
1 polymer ?
#
loop_
_entity_poly.entity_id
_entity_poly.type
_entity_poly.pdbx_seq_one_letter_code
_entity_poly.pdbx_strand_id
1 'polypeptide(L)'
;MKKTNYHTHSTFCDGKNTPEQIVQVALQKGFDALGFSSHSMYPFSSDWHLQSREHSAYAKEIKRLQSQYSGRLDIKLGFEADFIEGVCAPKMSNYAEFDPDYLIGAVHYVPGKKGFIEADGRQEDVIEGIKNYFDGDVQKAVQEYFYLERQMLKSCNFTIIAHCDLIKKQNGPKVKSPLFDQNSDWYKKEIALLANKIASAGVVAEVNVGGMARGYMATPFPHGELLSLLIQKNVPLTLSSDSHSAETLDFAFDETVQMLKKAGCKELAFIEGKNSFKMQAI
;
A
#
# COMPACT_ATOMS: atom_id res chain seq x y z
N MET A 1 1.44 23.01 0.24
CA MET A 1 1.26 21.58 0.60
C MET A 1 2.64 20.94 0.72
N LYS A 2 2.90 20.19 1.81
CA LYS A 2 4.12 19.36 1.90
C LYS A 2 4.09 18.27 0.84
N LYS A 3 5.18 18.06 0.13
CA LYS A 3 5.36 16.95 -0.80
C LYS A 3 5.87 15.75 -0.03
N THR A 4 5.05 14.72 0.11
CA THR A 4 5.35 13.53 0.93
C THR A 4 5.12 12.25 0.14
N ASN A 5 5.88 11.19 0.47
CA ASN A 5 5.66 9.84 -0.01
C ASN A 5 6.04 8.88 1.11
N TYR A 6 5.13 7.98 1.50
CA TYR A 6 5.35 7.03 2.60
C TYR A 6 5.41 5.57 2.13
N HIS A 7 5.29 5.33 0.81
CA HIS A 7 5.37 3.99 0.25
C HIS A 7 6.53 3.92 -0.75
N THR A 8 7.67 3.42 -0.27
CA THR A 8 8.93 3.41 -1.03
C THR A 8 9.76 2.18 -0.68
N HIS A 9 10.16 1.45 -1.72
CA HIS A 9 10.96 0.25 -1.65
C HIS A 9 12.43 0.53 -1.98
N SER A 10 13.32 -0.32 -1.47
CA SER A 10 14.76 -0.17 -1.65
C SER A 10 15.42 -1.52 -1.88
N THR A 11 16.74 -1.53 -2.05
CA THR A 11 17.54 -2.76 -2.19
C THR A 11 17.50 -3.70 -0.98
N PHE A 12 16.80 -3.33 0.09
CA PHE A 12 16.52 -4.23 1.21
C PHE A 12 15.38 -5.23 0.91
N CYS A 13 14.50 -4.90 -0.04
CA CYS A 13 13.52 -5.83 -0.60
C CYS A 13 13.73 -5.92 -2.13
N ASP A 14 12.76 -5.55 -2.91
CA ASP A 14 12.76 -5.66 -4.37
C ASP A 14 12.95 -4.32 -5.11
N GLY A 15 13.24 -3.25 -4.39
CA GLY A 15 13.56 -1.95 -4.98
C GLY A 15 14.95 -1.92 -5.63
N LYS A 16 15.14 -1.04 -6.61
CA LYS A 16 16.36 -0.95 -7.43
C LYS A 16 17.47 -0.10 -6.82
N ASN A 17 17.14 0.81 -5.93
CA ASN A 17 18.07 1.80 -5.41
C ASN A 17 18.31 1.61 -3.92
N THR A 18 19.52 1.95 -3.46
CA THR A 18 19.80 1.98 -2.01
C THR A 18 18.98 3.09 -1.34
N PRO A 19 18.68 2.98 -0.03
CA PRO A 19 17.97 4.04 0.68
C PRO A 19 18.62 5.40 0.52
N GLU A 20 19.95 5.52 0.55
CA GLU A 20 20.64 6.78 0.39
C GLU A 20 20.47 7.37 -1.02
N GLN A 21 20.53 6.56 -2.08
CA GLN A 21 20.24 7.02 -3.44
C GLN A 21 18.83 7.59 -3.57
N ILE A 22 17.86 6.95 -2.93
CA ILE A 22 16.45 7.40 -2.90
C ILE A 22 16.34 8.74 -2.18
N VAL A 23 17.01 8.91 -1.02
CA VAL A 23 17.06 10.19 -0.29
C VAL A 23 17.64 11.31 -1.15
N GLN A 24 18.73 11.07 -1.89
CA GLN A 24 19.32 12.07 -2.77
C GLN A 24 18.33 12.55 -3.85
N VAL A 25 17.61 11.63 -4.47
CA VAL A 25 16.58 11.94 -5.47
C VAL A 25 15.39 12.66 -4.83
N ALA A 26 14.95 12.25 -3.65
CA ALA A 26 13.87 12.92 -2.92
C ALA A 26 14.21 14.39 -2.63
N LEU A 27 15.45 14.68 -2.19
CA LEU A 27 15.94 16.04 -2.00
C LEU A 27 15.93 16.86 -3.31
N GLN A 28 16.42 16.27 -4.40
CA GLN A 28 16.41 16.92 -5.72
C GLN A 28 15.00 17.23 -6.22
N LYS A 29 14.04 16.36 -5.92
CA LYS A 29 12.62 16.50 -6.28
C LYS A 29 11.83 17.37 -5.29
N GLY A 30 12.47 17.91 -4.24
CA GLY A 30 11.86 18.82 -3.28
C GLY A 30 10.83 18.17 -2.36
N PHE A 31 11.07 16.93 -1.94
CA PHE A 31 10.24 16.29 -0.92
C PHE A 31 10.47 16.91 0.46
N ASP A 32 9.39 17.13 1.21
CA ASP A 32 9.43 17.54 2.62
C ASP A 32 9.56 16.33 3.55
N ALA A 33 8.93 15.21 3.19
CA ALA A 33 9.04 13.96 3.94
C ALA A 33 9.07 12.73 3.03
N LEU A 34 9.85 11.73 3.44
CA LEU A 34 10.00 10.45 2.75
C LEU A 34 9.94 9.30 3.75
N GLY A 35 9.03 8.37 3.55
CA GLY A 35 8.94 7.13 4.30
C GLY A 35 9.50 5.97 3.51
N PHE A 36 10.31 5.14 4.15
CA PHE A 36 10.71 3.84 3.65
C PHE A 36 9.78 2.77 4.21
N SER A 37 9.31 1.86 3.36
CA SER A 37 8.32 0.85 3.70
C SER A 37 8.59 -0.48 3.00
N SER A 38 9.82 -1.00 3.15
CA SER A 38 10.16 -2.29 2.54
C SER A 38 9.13 -3.37 2.87
N HIS A 39 8.79 -4.21 1.89
CA HIS A 39 7.88 -5.35 2.06
C HIS A 39 8.30 -6.24 3.23
N SER A 40 7.38 -6.62 4.09
CA SER A 40 7.68 -7.39 5.29
C SER A 40 6.59 -8.40 5.65
N MET A 41 6.99 -9.65 5.81
CA MET A 41 6.18 -10.74 6.39
C MET A 41 6.70 -11.14 7.78
N TYR A 42 7.31 -10.23 8.52
CA TYR A 42 8.00 -10.58 9.78
C TYR A 42 7.10 -11.40 10.72
N PRO A 43 7.61 -12.52 11.30
CA PRO A 43 9.02 -12.99 11.31
C PRO A 43 9.40 -13.87 10.10
N PHE A 44 8.56 -13.99 9.08
CA PHE A 44 8.83 -14.76 7.87
C PHE A 44 9.35 -13.86 6.74
N SER A 45 9.67 -14.44 5.59
CA SER A 45 10.06 -13.74 4.37
C SER A 45 9.84 -14.61 3.13
N SER A 46 9.74 -13.98 1.97
CA SER A 46 9.81 -14.60 0.65
C SER A 46 10.92 -13.98 -0.18
N ASP A 47 11.04 -14.35 -1.45
CA ASP A 47 12.12 -13.89 -2.32
C ASP A 47 12.09 -12.36 -2.57
N TRP A 48 10.94 -11.72 -2.50
CA TRP A 48 10.78 -10.29 -2.74
C TRP A 48 10.58 -9.47 -1.45
N HIS A 49 10.38 -10.12 -0.30
CA HIS A 49 10.30 -9.46 0.99
C HIS A 49 11.68 -9.20 1.61
N LEU A 50 11.74 -8.21 2.46
CA LEU A 50 12.84 -8.00 3.39
C LEU A 50 13.09 -9.30 4.18
N GLN A 51 14.31 -9.84 4.08
CA GLN A 51 14.65 -11.06 4.77
C GLN A 51 14.57 -10.89 6.28
N SER A 52 14.05 -11.88 7.01
CA SER A 52 13.83 -11.80 8.47
C SER A 52 15.05 -11.31 9.23
N ARG A 53 16.24 -11.81 8.88
CA ARG A 53 17.53 -11.44 9.50
C ARG A 53 17.99 -10.00 9.17
N GLU A 54 17.41 -9.35 8.18
CA GLU A 54 17.85 -8.04 7.69
C GLU A 54 16.99 -6.87 8.22
N HIS A 55 15.89 -7.16 8.93
CA HIS A 55 15.01 -6.11 9.48
C HIS A 55 15.77 -5.14 10.40
N SER A 56 16.66 -5.65 11.26
CA SER A 56 17.49 -4.80 12.14
C SER A 56 18.48 -3.95 11.34
N ALA A 57 19.09 -4.49 10.28
CA ALA A 57 20.00 -3.75 9.41
C ALA A 57 19.26 -2.66 8.63
N TYR A 58 18.09 -2.97 8.08
CA TYR A 58 17.20 -2.00 7.44
C TYR A 58 16.82 -0.86 8.39
N ALA A 59 16.30 -1.18 9.57
CA ALA A 59 15.92 -0.17 10.54
C ALA A 59 17.11 0.72 10.95
N LYS A 60 18.28 0.13 11.16
CA LYS A 60 19.51 0.87 11.49
C LYS A 60 19.92 1.81 10.36
N GLU A 61 19.84 1.37 9.11
CA GLU A 61 20.19 2.21 7.96
C GLU A 61 19.22 3.40 7.83
N ILE A 62 17.90 3.16 7.95
CA ILE A 62 16.95 4.27 7.87
C ILE A 62 17.16 5.27 9.03
N LYS A 63 17.41 4.79 10.26
CA LYS A 63 17.72 5.66 11.41
C LYS A 63 19.03 6.44 11.21
N ARG A 64 20.03 5.86 10.57
CA ARG A 64 21.24 6.57 10.16
C ARG A 64 20.94 7.74 9.23
N LEU A 65 20.08 7.47 8.22
CA LEU A 65 19.65 8.50 7.26
C LEU A 65 18.78 9.58 7.92
N GLN A 66 17.89 9.23 8.83
CA GLN A 66 17.14 10.20 9.65
C GLN A 66 18.08 11.19 10.34
N SER A 67 19.14 10.68 10.96
CA SER A 67 20.12 11.51 11.65
C SER A 67 20.96 12.36 10.67
N GLN A 68 21.44 11.76 9.58
CA GLN A 68 22.31 12.42 8.59
C GLN A 68 21.60 13.56 7.86
N TYR A 69 20.31 13.39 7.56
CA TYR A 69 19.53 14.36 6.78
C TYR A 69 18.57 15.19 7.63
N SER A 70 18.72 15.14 8.96
CA SER A 70 17.94 15.95 9.90
C SER A 70 17.94 17.44 9.52
N GLY A 71 16.76 18.06 9.52
CA GLY A 71 16.57 19.46 9.10
C GLY A 71 16.58 19.69 7.58
N ARG A 72 16.82 18.66 6.77
CA ARG A 72 16.81 18.74 5.29
C ARG A 72 15.67 17.95 4.66
N LEU A 73 15.37 16.77 5.20
CA LEU A 73 14.30 15.87 4.77
C LEU A 73 13.79 15.12 5.99
N ASP A 74 12.48 15.10 6.21
CA ASP A 74 11.85 14.32 7.26
C ASP A 74 11.73 12.86 6.82
N ILE A 75 12.70 12.02 7.20
CA ILE A 75 12.72 10.61 6.84
C ILE A 75 11.96 9.80 7.88
N LYS A 76 11.12 8.86 7.45
CA LYS A 76 10.34 7.98 8.31
C LYS A 76 10.72 6.52 8.08
N LEU A 77 10.87 5.77 9.17
CA LEU A 77 11.04 4.32 9.16
C LEU A 77 9.66 3.66 9.22
N GLY A 78 9.31 2.90 8.21
CA GLY A 78 8.10 2.08 8.17
C GLY A 78 8.37 0.71 7.57
N PHE A 79 7.32 -0.09 7.49
CA PHE A 79 7.28 -1.37 6.78
C PHE A 79 5.95 -1.48 6.07
N GLU A 80 5.95 -1.99 4.86
CA GLU A 80 4.74 -2.52 4.24
C GLU A 80 4.58 -3.97 4.73
N ALA A 81 3.72 -4.12 5.72
CA ALA A 81 3.56 -5.36 6.45
C ALA A 81 2.35 -6.14 5.91
N ASP A 82 2.61 -7.35 5.45
CA ASP A 82 1.57 -8.24 4.97
C ASP A 82 0.63 -8.71 6.07
N PHE A 83 -0.63 -8.88 5.69
CA PHE A 83 -1.63 -9.57 6.47
C PHE A 83 -1.89 -10.96 5.88
N ILE A 84 -1.43 -11.99 6.59
CA ILE A 84 -1.77 -13.39 6.33
C ILE A 84 -2.28 -13.96 7.64
N GLU A 85 -3.57 -14.27 7.70
CA GLU A 85 -4.24 -14.70 8.92
C GLU A 85 -3.54 -15.91 9.54
N GLY A 86 -3.20 -15.80 10.83
CA GLY A 86 -2.47 -16.85 11.56
C GLY A 86 -0.97 -16.94 11.27
N VAL A 87 -0.42 -16.11 10.35
CA VAL A 87 1.00 -16.14 9.96
C VAL A 87 1.70 -14.83 10.30
N CYS A 88 1.33 -13.72 9.68
CA CYS A 88 1.91 -12.41 9.92
C CYS A 88 0.83 -11.31 9.86
N ALA A 89 1.11 -10.18 10.50
CA ALA A 89 0.12 -9.11 10.60
C ALA A 89 0.76 -7.73 10.83
N PRO A 90 0.21 -6.64 10.24
CA PRO A 90 0.65 -5.27 10.43
C PRO A 90 0.26 -4.74 11.82
N LYS A 91 0.90 -5.27 12.86
CA LYS A 91 0.72 -4.80 14.25
C LYS A 91 1.97 -4.10 14.72
N MET A 92 1.86 -2.85 15.18
CA MET A 92 2.99 -2.09 15.74
C MET A 92 3.75 -2.88 16.80
N SER A 93 3.05 -3.71 17.59
CA SER A 93 3.70 -4.58 18.58
C SER A 93 4.63 -5.65 17.99
N ASN A 94 4.33 -6.15 16.79
CA ASN A 94 5.16 -7.16 16.12
C ASN A 94 6.48 -6.56 15.61
N TYR A 95 6.51 -5.25 15.37
CA TYR A 95 7.67 -4.50 14.86
C TYR A 95 8.33 -3.64 15.93
N ALA A 96 7.93 -3.78 17.22
CA ALA A 96 8.38 -2.91 18.30
C ALA A 96 9.90 -2.87 18.48
N GLU A 97 10.60 -3.98 18.24
CA GLU A 97 12.06 -4.05 18.32
C GLU A 97 12.79 -3.17 17.29
N PHE A 98 12.16 -2.87 16.15
CA PHE A 98 12.70 -2.01 15.11
C PHE A 98 12.34 -0.55 15.33
N ASP A 99 11.34 -0.28 16.20
CA ASP A 99 10.89 1.03 16.59
C ASP A 99 10.45 1.90 15.38
N PRO A 100 9.52 1.43 14.53
CA PRO A 100 9.07 2.15 13.35
C PRO A 100 8.25 3.39 13.69
N ASP A 101 8.24 4.37 12.78
CA ASP A 101 7.38 5.55 12.85
C ASP A 101 5.94 5.21 12.44
N TYR A 102 5.77 4.27 11.49
CA TYR A 102 4.46 3.86 10.95
C TYR A 102 4.54 2.45 10.37
N LEU A 103 3.37 1.85 10.14
CA LEU A 103 3.20 0.66 9.30
C LEU A 103 2.18 0.92 8.21
N ILE A 104 2.43 0.35 7.05
CA ILE A 104 1.47 0.15 5.98
C ILE A 104 0.97 -1.29 6.10
N GLY A 105 -0.35 -1.48 6.16
CA GLY A 105 -0.96 -2.82 6.13
C GLY A 105 -1.37 -3.17 4.70
N ALA A 106 -0.98 -4.34 4.22
CA ALA A 106 -1.24 -4.80 2.86
C ALA A 106 -1.77 -6.24 2.83
N VAL A 107 -2.58 -6.53 1.82
CA VAL A 107 -3.04 -7.89 1.49
C VAL A 107 -2.55 -8.25 0.09
N HIS A 108 -1.45 -8.99 0.01
CA HIS A 108 -0.93 -9.53 -1.26
C HIS A 108 -1.37 -10.97 -1.50
N TYR A 109 -1.59 -11.75 -0.44
CA TYR A 109 -1.90 -13.18 -0.53
C TYR A 109 -3.34 -13.48 -0.13
N VAL A 110 -4.07 -14.17 -1.00
CA VAL A 110 -5.44 -14.62 -0.75
C VAL A 110 -5.45 -16.14 -0.60
N PRO A 111 -5.56 -16.66 0.63
CA PRO A 111 -5.54 -18.09 0.87
C PRO A 111 -6.81 -18.77 0.35
N GLY A 112 -6.64 -19.95 -0.24
CA GLY A 112 -7.69 -20.84 -0.66
C GLY A 112 -7.53 -22.22 -0.02
N LYS A 113 -8.25 -23.21 -0.53
CA LYS A 113 -8.32 -24.57 0.08
C LYS A 113 -6.97 -25.26 0.27
N LYS A 114 -6.01 -25.06 -0.62
CA LYS A 114 -4.73 -25.81 -0.65
C LYS A 114 -3.52 -24.95 -1.03
N GLY A 115 -3.67 -23.63 -1.04
CA GLY A 115 -2.65 -22.68 -1.46
C GLY A 115 -3.19 -21.27 -1.40
N PHE A 116 -2.53 -20.36 -2.08
CA PHE A 116 -2.92 -18.95 -2.15
C PHE A 116 -2.78 -18.41 -3.58
N ILE A 117 -3.46 -17.32 -3.86
CA ILE A 117 -3.19 -16.49 -5.04
C ILE A 117 -2.51 -15.21 -4.58
N GLU A 118 -1.60 -14.69 -5.38
CA GLU A 118 -1.08 -13.33 -5.24
C GLU A 118 -2.05 -12.36 -5.93
N ALA A 119 -2.67 -11.46 -5.19
CA ALA A 119 -3.70 -10.55 -5.69
C ALA A 119 -3.19 -9.72 -6.89
N ASP A 120 -1.92 -9.36 -6.87
CA ASP A 120 -1.22 -8.60 -7.91
C ASP A 120 -0.29 -9.45 -8.77
N GLY A 121 -0.34 -10.77 -8.70
CA GLY A 121 0.38 -11.71 -9.54
C GLY A 121 0.08 -11.56 -11.04
N ARG A 122 0.78 -12.33 -11.87
CA ARG A 122 0.44 -12.41 -13.31
C ARG A 122 -0.97 -13.00 -13.46
N GLN A 123 -1.73 -12.47 -14.39
CA GLN A 123 -3.15 -12.88 -14.55
C GLN A 123 -3.29 -14.39 -14.78
N GLU A 124 -2.38 -15.00 -15.53
CA GLU A 124 -2.40 -16.43 -15.78
C GLU A 124 -2.25 -17.24 -14.48
N ASP A 125 -1.33 -16.82 -13.60
CA ASP A 125 -1.09 -17.49 -12.31
C ASP A 125 -2.27 -17.30 -11.37
N VAL A 126 -2.89 -16.11 -11.37
CA VAL A 126 -4.11 -15.81 -10.59
C VAL A 126 -5.28 -16.69 -11.06
N ILE A 127 -5.51 -16.80 -12.38
CA ILE A 127 -6.58 -17.63 -12.94
C ILE A 127 -6.35 -19.11 -12.60
N GLU A 128 -5.11 -19.60 -12.72
CA GLU A 128 -4.78 -20.98 -12.36
C GLU A 128 -4.98 -21.23 -10.86
N GLY A 129 -4.54 -20.28 -10.02
CA GLY A 129 -4.76 -20.36 -8.57
C GLY A 129 -6.24 -20.34 -8.20
N ILE A 130 -7.06 -19.51 -8.85
CA ILE A 130 -8.51 -19.51 -8.65
C ILE A 130 -9.13 -20.87 -9.03
N LYS A 131 -8.71 -21.43 -10.15
CA LYS A 131 -9.16 -22.76 -10.56
C LYS A 131 -8.81 -23.84 -9.52
N ASN A 132 -7.59 -23.80 -8.99
CA ASN A 132 -7.06 -24.84 -8.10
C ASN A 132 -7.50 -24.68 -6.65
N TYR A 133 -7.69 -23.44 -6.17
CA TYR A 133 -7.88 -23.14 -4.74
C TYR A 133 -9.28 -22.60 -4.42
N PHE A 134 -10.04 -22.13 -5.42
CA PHE A 134 -11.38 -21.57 -5.28
C PHE A 134 -12.43 -22.28 -6.16
N ASP A 135 -12.13 -23.47 -6.66
CA ASP A 135 -13.02 -24.27 -7.54
C ASP A 135 -13.39 -23.51 -8.85
N GLY A 136 -12.57 -22.58 -9.31
CA GLY A 136 -12.82 -21.72 -10.46
C GLY A 136 -13.78 -20.55 -10.18
N ASP A 137 -14.18 -20.32 -8.94
CA ASP A 137 -15.10 -19.25 -8.54
C ASP A 137 -14.34 -17.94 -8.33
N VAL A 138 -14.32 -17.08 -9.38
CA VAL A 138 -13.70 -15.76 -9.37
C VAL A 138 -14.34 -14.85 -8.32
N GLN A 139 -15.66 -14.86 -8.22
CA GLN A 139 -16.38 -14.01 -7.26
C GLN A 139 -15.93 -14.33 -5.84
N LYS A 140 -15.87 -15.63 -5.50
CA LYS A 140 -15.42 -16.06 -4.19
C LYS A 140 -13.99 -15.65 -3.88
N ALA A 141 -13.06 -15.75 -4.83
CA ALA A 141 -11.66 -15.34 -4.64
C ALA A 141 -11.55 -13.83 -4.40
N VAL A 142 -12.28 -13.01 -5.17
CA VAL A 142 -12.29 -11.55 -5.00
C VAL A 142 -12.98 -11.14 -3.69
N GLN A 143 -14.06 -11.81 -3.30
CA GLN A 143 -14.72 -11.58 -2.02
C GLN A 143 -13.82 -11.94 -0.83
N GLU A 144 -13.02 -12.99 -0.94
CA GLU A 144 -12.02 -13.37 0.06
C GLU A 144 -10.94 -12.28 0.20
N TYR A 145 -10.43 -11.72 -0.91
CA TYR A 145 -9.52 -10.58 -0.87
C TYR A 145 -10.09 -9.42 -0.02
N PHE A 146 -11.31 -8.98 -0.32
CA PHE A 146 -11.95 -7.89 0.43
C PHE A 146 -12.30 -8.28 1.88
N TYR A 147 -12.58 -9.55 2.13
CA TYR A 147 -12.75 -10.06 3.50
C TYR A 147 -11.46 -9.91 4.30
N LEU A 148 -10.31 -10.29 3.74
CA LEU A 148 -8.99 -10.16 4.38
C LEU A 148 -8.63 -8.71 4.67
N GLU A 149 -8.88 -7.78 3.75
CA GLU A 149 -8.72 -6.34 3.99
C GLU A 149 -9.53 -5.90 5.23
N ARG A 150 -10.77 -6.34 5.35
CA ARG A 150 -11.60 -6.04 6.51
C ARG A 150 -11.15 -6.73 7.80
N GLN A 151 -10.59 -7.95 7.72
CA GLN A 151 -10.03 -8.64 8.90
C GLN A 151 -8.75 -7.96 9.38
N MET A 152 -7.86 -7.55 8.47
CA MET A 152 -6.69 -6.75 8.78
C MET A 152 -7.07 -5.48 9.56
N LEU A 153 -8.02 -4.70 9.04
CA LEU A 153 -8.55 -3.49 9.68
C LEU A 153 -9.24 -3.74 11.04
N LYS A 154 -9.72 -4.96 11.29
CA LYS A 154 -10.37 -5.34 12.55
C LYS A 154 -9.38 -5.75 13.63
N SER A 155 -8.29 -6.43 13.23
CA SER A 155 -7.43 -7.17 14.15
C SER A 155 -6.04 -6.56 14.32
N CYS A 156 -5.67 -5.55 13.53
CA CYS A 156 -4.34 -4.97 13.49
C CYS A 156 -4.34 -3.49 13.88
N ASN A 157 -3.16 -2.99 14.24
CA ASN A 157 -2.92 -1.58 14.56
C ASN A 157 -1.77 -1.08 13.71
N PHE A 158 -2.11 -0.35 12.65
CA PHE A 158 -1.19 0.22 11.67
C PHE A 158 -1.70 1.60 11.22
N THR A 159 -0.87 2.37 10.53
CA THR A 159 -1.15 3.77 10.19
C THR A 159 -1.85 3.93 8.84
N ILE A 160 -1.38 3.22 7.81
CA ILE A 160 -1.81 3.38 6.41
C ILE A 160 -2.30 2.03 5.88
N ILE A 161 -3.49 1.99 5.27
CA ILE A 161 -3.90 0.85 4.46
C ILE A 161 -3.38 1.04 3.04
N ALA A 162 -2.59 0.07 2.53
CA ALA A 162 -2.04 0.06 1.19
C ALA A 162 -3.16 -0.14 0.15
N HIS A 163 -2.95 0.31 -1.06
CA HIS A 163 -3.66 -0.05 -2.31
C HIS A 163 -4.86 -1.03 -2.12
N CYS A 164 -5.82 -0.65 -1.28
CA CYS A 164 -6.87 -1.52 -0.72
C CYS A 164 -7.85 -2.16 -1.72
N ASP A 165 -7.67 -1.90 -3.01
CA ASP A 165 -8.35 -2.57 -4.13
C ASP A 165 -7.35 -3.15 -5.16
N LEU A 166 -6.16 -3.58 -4.70
CA LEU A 166 -5.05 -4.10 -5.51
C LEU A 166 -5.48 -5.22 -6.47
N ILE A 167 -6.43 -6.06 -6.08
CA ILE A 167 -7.00 -7.11 -6.93
C ILE A 167 -7.52 -6.58 -8.27
N LYS A 168 -7.82 -5.28 -8.39
CA LYS A 168 -8.19 -4.61 -9.65
C LYS A 168 -7.09 -4.60 -10.70
N LYS A 169 -5.83 -4.88 -10.33
CA LYS A 169 -4.77 -5.12 -11.30
C LYS A 169 -5.16 -6.20 -12.32
N GLN A 170 -5.98 -7.17 -11.90
CA GLN A 170 -6.49 -8.24 -12.76
C GLN A 170 -7.54 -7.76 -13.78
N ASN A 171 -7.89 -6.47 -13.74
CA ASN A 171 -8.77 -5.77 -14.70
C ASN A 171 -8.04 -4.63 -15.42
N GLY A 172 -6.72 -4.51 -15.25
CA GLY A 172 -5.92 -3.43 -15.82
C GLY A 172 -5.68 -3.55 -17.33
N PRO A 173 -5.06 -2.55 -17.96
CA PRO A 173 -4.90 -2.49 -19.42
C PRO A 173 -3.94 -3.55 -20.00
N LYS A 174 -3.12 -4.20 -19.17
CA LYS A 174 -2.18 -5.24 -19.63
C LYS A 174 -2.76 -6.65 -19.63
N VAL A 175 -3.96 -6.85 -19.08
CA VAL A 175 -4.59 -8.18 -19.06
C VAL A 175 -5.36 -8.44 -20.35
N LYS A 176 -5.49 -9.71 -20.75
CA LYS A 176 -6.21 -10.10 -21.97
C LYS A 176 -7.70 -9.78 -21.90
N SER A 177 -8.27 -9.96 -20.73
CA SER A 177 -9.67 -9.64 -20.43
C SER A 177 -9.82 -9.36 -18.95
N PRO A 178 -10.75 -8.49 -18.52
CA PRO A 178 -11.06 -8.28 -17.12
C PRO A 178 -11.39 -9.61 -16.41
N LEU A 179 -10.86 -9.82 -15.23
CA LEU A 179 -11.11 -11.02 -14.44
C LEU A 179 -12.54 -11.04 -13.88
N PHE A 180 -13.09 -9.86 -13.55
CA PHE A 180 -14.42 -9.71 -12.97
C PHE A 180 -15.10 -8.40 -13.41
N ASP A 181 -16.43 -8.36 -13.34
CA ASP A 181 -17.20 -7.15 -13.64
C ASP A 181 -17.28 -6.23 -12.40
N GLN A 182 -16.64 -5.06 -12.48
CA GLN A 182 -16.64 -4.03 -11.44
C GLN A 182 -18.01 -3.34 -11.29
N ASN A 183 -18.96 -3.55 -12.23
CA ASN A 183 -20.33 -3.01 -12.14
C ASN A 183 -21.30 -3.97 -11.47
N SER A 184 -20.88 -5.21 -11.18
CA SER A 184 -21.73 -6.20 -10.53
C SER A 184 -22.14 -5.77 -9.11
N ASP A 185 -23.36 -6.12 -8.70
CA ASP A 185 -23.91 -5.77 -7.39
C ASP A 185 -23.08 -6.35 -6.24
N TRP A 186 -22.55 -7.56 -6.42
CA TRP A 186 -21.70 -8.18 -5.41
C TRP A 186 -20.39 -7.40 -5.21
N TYR A 187 -19.74 -6.92 -6.28
CA TYR A 187 -18.52 -6.14 -6.18
C TYR A 187 -18.78 -4.76 -5.52
N LYS A 188 -19.85 -4.07 -5.95
CA LYS A 188 -20.26 -2.80 -5.32
C LYS A 188 -20.55 -2.97 -3.82
N LYS A 189 -21.15 -4.10 -3.43
CA LYS A 189 -21.36 -4.43 -2.00
C LYS A 189 -20.03 -4.58 -1.26
N GLU A 190 -19.04 -5.30 -1.84
CA GLU A 190 -17.73 -5.50 -1.21
C GLU A 190 -16.98 -4.18 -0.99
N ILE A 191 -16.91 -3.30 -2.00
CA ILE A 191 -16.25 -2.00 -1.86
C ILE A 191 -16.97 -1.08 -0.87
N ALA A 192 -18.29 -1.13 -0.78
CA ALA A 192 -19.05 -0.38 0.21
C ALA A 192 -18.77 -0.89 1.64
N LEU A 193 -18.69 -2.20 1.84
CA LEU A 193 -18.31 -2.80 3.13
C LEU A 193 -16.88 -2.42 3.52
N LEU A 194 -15.94 -2.46 2.56
CA LEU A 194 -14.56 -2.05 2.79
C LEU A 194 -14.47 -0.58 3.17
N ALA A 195 -15.12 0.33 2.41
CA ALA A 195 -15.12 1.77 2.71
C ALA A 195 -15.68 2.07 4.11
N ASN A 196 -16.76 1.39 4.53
CA ASN A 196 -17.29 1.50 5.88
C ASN A 196 -16.28 1.05 6.93
N LYS A 197 -15.56 -0.04 6.66
CA LYS A 197 -14.58 -0.59 7.60
C LYS A 197 -13.36 0.32 7.73
N ILE A 198 -12.83 0.85 6.61
CA ILE A 198 -11.72 1.82 6.62
C ILE A 198 -12.13 3.07 7.43
N ALA A 199 -13.31 3.64 7.16
CA ALA A 199 -13.81 4.81 7.88
C ALA A 199 -13.93 4.58 9.39
N SER A 200 -14.31 3.37 9.82
CA SER A 200 -14.43 3.03 11.24
C SER A 200 -13.11 2.67 11.92
N ALA A 201 -12.08 2.32 11.16
CA ALA A 201 -10.77 1.91 11.69
C ALA A 201 -9.87 3.10 12.04
N GLY A 202 -10.13 4.29 11.48
CA GLY A 202 -9.33 5.50 11.77
C GLY A 202 -7.93 5.48 11.15
N VAL A 203 -7.69 4.61 10.17
CA VAL A 203 -6.43 4.56 9.41
C VAL A 203 -6.46 5.56 8.25
N VAL A 204 -5.29 5.90 7.73
CA VAL A 204 -5.13 6.64 6.48
C VAL A 204 -5.29 5.66 5.31
N ALA A 205 -6.07 6.01 4.29
CA ALA A 205 -6.11 5.23 3.06
C ALA A 205 -5.14 5.80 2.03
N GLU A 206 -4.34 4.94 1.46
CA GLU A 206 -3.37 5.30 0.42
C GLU A 206 -4.08 5.52 -0.92
N VAL A 207 -3.68 6.57 -1.64
CA VAL A 207 -3.92 6.74 -3.07
C VAL A 207 -2.61 6.43 -3.78
N ASN A 208 -2.50 5.23 -4.33
CA ASN A 208 -1.27 4.62 -4.81
C ASN A 208 -1.16 4.69 -6.33
N VAL A 209 -0.10 5.31 -6.83
CA VAL A 209 0.15 5.44 -8.27
C VAL A 209 1.17 4.41 -8.82
N GLY A 210 1.66 3.50 -7.98
CA GLY A 210 2.67 2.50 -8.37
C GLY A 210 2.23 1.60 -9.51
N GLY A 211 0.97 1.18 -9.53
CA GLY A 211 0.39 0.42 -10.64
C GLY A 211 0.42 1.19 -11.96
N MET A 212 0.24 2.52 -11.92
CA MET A 212 0.34 3.40 -13.09
C MET A 212 1.79 3.53 -13.54
N ALA A 213 2.73 3.77 -12.63
CA ALA A 213 4.16 3.91 -12.94
C ALA A 213 4.72 2.65 -13.62
N ARG A 214 4.24 1.46 -13.24
CA ARG A 214 4.60 0.18 -13.83
C ARG A 214 3.76 -0.17 -15.07
N GLY A 215 2.78 0.69 -15.43
CA GLY A 215 1.89 0.52 -16.58
C GLY A 215 0.87 -0.63 -16.43
N TYR A 216 0.63 -1.11 -15.22
CA TYR A 216 -0.39 -2.13 -14.94
C TYR A 216 -1.79 -1.54 -14.81
N MET A 217 -1.88 -0.26 -14.43
CA MET A 217 -3.13 0.46 -14.24
C MET A 217 -3.12 1.76 -15.03
N ALA A 218 -4.31 2.21 -15.44
CA ALA A 218 -4.51 3.55 -16.01
C ALA A 218 -4.88 4.59 -14.93
N THR A 219 -5.18 4.13 -13.71
CA THR A 219 -5.68 4.93 -12.60
C THR A 219 -5.02 4.48 -11.29
N PRO A 220 -4.97 5.31 -10.24
CA PRO A 220 -4.43 4.89 -8.95
C PRO A 220 -5.29 3.81 -8.27
N PHE A 221 -4.75 3.22 -7.22
CA PHE A 221 -5.48 2.42 -6.22
C PHE A 221 -5.73 3.28 -4.96
N PRO A 222 -6.99 3.39 -4.43
CA PRO A 222 -8.22 3.06 -5.12
C PRO A 222 -8.64 4.11 -6.14
N HIS A 223 -9.57 3.74 -7.03
CA HIS A 223 -10.16 4.65 -8.00
C HIS A 223 -11.67 4.39 -8.13
N GLY A 224 -12.39 5.36 -8.75
CA GLY A 224 -13.81 5.23 -9.06
C GLY A 224 -14.69 5.24 -7.81
N GLU A 225 -15.63 4.30 -7.72
CA GLU A 225 -16.64 4.28 -6.67
C GLU A 225 -16.03 4.14 -5.27
N LEU A 226 -15.02 3.27 -5.08
CA LEU A 226 -14.37 3.12 -3.78
C LEU A 226 -13.72 4.43 -3.32
N LEU A 227 -12.95 5.11 -4.17
CA LEU A 227 -12.36 6.40 -3.82
C LEU A 227 -13.43 7.43 -3.47
N SER A 228 -14.52 7.49 -4.24
CA SER A 228 -15.65 8.39 -3.96
C SER A 228 -16.28 8.12 -2.60
N LEU A 229 -16.47 6.85 -2.24
CA LEU A 229 -16.99 6.46 -0.93
C LEU A 229 -16.05 6.85 0.21
N LEU A 230 -14.73 6.69 0.03
CA LEU A 230 -13.75 7.11 1.05
C LEU A 230 -13.79 8.62 1.27
N ILE A 231 -13.82 9.42 0.20
CA ILE A 231 -13.93 10.88 0.28
C ILE A 231 -15.25 11.30 0.98
N GLN A 232 -16.39 10.72 0.57
CA GLN A 232 -17.71 11.01 1.18
C GLN A 232 -17.74 10.68 2.68
N LYS A 233 -16.99 9.67 3.12
CA LYS A 233 -16.88 9.27 4.52
C LYS A 233 -15.81 10.04 5.31
N ASN A 234 -15.18 11.04 4.68
CA ASN A 234 -14.06 11.80 5.25
C ASN A 234 -12.91 10.92 5.75
N VAL A 235 -12.63 9.82 5.05
CA VAL A 235 -11.45 9.00 5.34
C VAL A 235 -10.20 9.82 5.03
N PRO A 236 -9.23 9.93 5.95
CA PRO A 236 -7.95 10.55 5.65
C PRO A 236 -7.25 9.83 4.49
N LEU A 237 -6.81 10.59 3.46
CA LEU A 237 -6.10 10.03 2.31
C LEU A 237 -4.65 10.50 2.33
N THR A 238 -3.72 9.68 1.85
CA THR A 238 -2.33 10.06 1.53
C THR A 238 -2.00 9.65 0.11
N LEU A 239 -1.13 10.41 -0.57
CA LEU A 239 -0.65 10.08 -1.91
C LEU A 239 0.69 9.37 -1.81
N SER A 240 0.84 8.25 -2.46
CA SER A 240 2.04 7.43 -2.44
C SER A 240 2.37 6.87 -3.83
N SER A 241 3.65 6.71 -4.11
CA SER A 241 4.11 6.18 -5.40
C SER A 241 4.35 4.68 -5.41
N ASP A 242 4.48 4.05 -4.25
CA ASP A 242 4.84 2.62 -4.17
C ASP A 242 6.05 2.35 -5.08
N SER A 243 7.06 3.19 -4.87
CA SER A 243 8.16 3.32 -5.80
C SER A 243 9.23 2.26 -5.56
N HIS A 244 9.52 1.47 -6.59
CA HIS A 244 10.62 0.51 -6.64
C HIS A 244 11.86 1.07 -7.38
N SER A 245 11.79 2.33 -7.83
CA SER A 245 12.89 3.05 -8.45
C SER A 245 12.86 4.52 -8.05
N ALA A 246 13.99 5.09 -7.69
CA ALA A 246 14.08 6.50 -7.30
C ALA A 246 13.54 7.48 -8.35
N GLU A 247 13.55 7.10 -9.63
CA GLU A 247 13.00 7.91 -10.72
C GLU A 247 11.50 8.12 -10.61
N THR A 248 10.77 7.15 -10.04
CA THR A 248 9.31 7.15 -9.96
C THR A 248 8.75 7.66 -8.63
N LEU A 249 9.58 8.25 -7.75
CA LEU A 249 9.18 8.72 -6.42
C LEU A 249 7.98 9.67 -6.40
N ASP A 250 7.79 10.48 -7.44
CA ASP A 250 6.69 11.43 -7.58
C ASP A 250 5.90 11.23 -8.88
N PHE A 251 5.93 10.04 -9.43
CA PHE A 251 5.21 9.72 -10.66
C PHE A 251 3.73 10.10 -10.53
N ALA A 252 3.23 10.88 -11.49
CA ALA A 252 1.83 11.31 -11.61
C ALA A 252 1.24 11.99 -10.33
N PHE A 253 2.09 12.58 -9.44
CA PHE A 253 1.59 13.23 -8.22
C PHE A 253 0.72 14.45 -8.52
N ASP A 254 1.15 15.32 -9.41
CA ASP A 254 0.41 16.56 -9.73
C ASP A 254 -0.95 16.24 -10.37
N GLU A 255 -0.98 15.31 -11.32
CA GLU A 255 -2.21 14.85 -11.97
C GLU A 255 -3.16 14.19 -10.97
N THR A 256 -2.62 13.38 -10.06
CA THR A 256 -3.42 12.69 -9.03
C THR A 256 -3.98 13.69 -8.01
N VAL A 257 -3.21 14.70 -7.58
CA VAL A 257 -3.72 15.78 -6.73
C VAL A 257 -4.86 16.53 -7.42
N GLN A 258 -4.73 16.84 -8.71
CA GLN A 258 -5.83 17.49 -9.46
C GLN A 258 -7.07 16.58 -9.56
N MET A 259 -6.88 15.29 -9.76
CA MET A 259 -7.96 14.31 -9.75
C MET A 259 -8.67 14.28 -8.38
N LEU A 260 -7.91 14.23 -7.29
CA LEU A 260 -8.44 14.23 -5.93
C LEU A 260 -9.24 15.50 -5.62
N LYS A 261 -8.74 16.68 -5.99
CA LYS A 261 -9.46 17.96 -5.88
C LYS A 261 -10.80 17.92 -6.62
N LYS A 262 -10.81 17.44 -7.86
CA LYS A 262 -12.04 17.28 -8.67
C LYS A 262 -13.02 16.29 -8.03
N ALA A 263 -12.52 15.26 -7.35
CA ALA A 263 -13.33 14.30 -6.60
C ALA A 263 -13.87 14.84 -5.27
N GLY A 264 -13.46 16.07 -4.86
CA GLY A 264 -13.92 16.72 -3.63
C GLY A 264 -13.00 16.50 -2.42
N CYS A 265 -11.83 15.89 -2.60
CA CYS A 265 -10.81 15.80 -1.55
C CYS A 265 -10.22 17.20 -1.29
N LYS A 266 -10.17 17.61 -0.02
CA LYS A 266 -9.70 18.95 0.38
C LYS A 266 -8.35 18.92 1.07
N GLU A 267 -7.99 17.78 1.64
CA GLU A 267 -6.81 17.62 2.48
C GLU A 267 -6.18 16.26 2.25
N LEU A 268 -4.85 16.18 2.44
CA LEU A 268 -4.12 14.92 2.50
C LEU A 268 -3.45 14.77 3.86
N ALA A 269 -3.32 13.52 4.31
CA ALA A 269 -2.62 13.16 5.52
C ALA A 269 -1.10 13.13 5.32
N PHE A 270 -0.36 13.52 6.34
CA PHE A 270 1.08 13.30 6.44
C PHE A 270 1.44 12.77 7.83
N ILE A 271 2.45 11.90 7.90
CA ILE A 271 2.93 11.31 9.14
C ILE A 271 3.66 12.38 9.96
N GLU A 272 3.23 12.60 11.19
CA GLU A 272 3.85 13.57 12.09
C GLU A 272 4.65 12.90 13.21
N GLY A 273 4.08 11.90 13.83
CA GLY A 273 4.72 11.16 14.93
C GLY A 273 4.49 9.66 14.78
N LYS A 274 4.90 8.90 15.80
CA LYS A 274 4.73 7.44 15.77
C LYS A 274 3.26 7.08 15.67
N ASN A 275 2.94 6.29 14.65
CA ASN A 275 1.59 5.82 14.33
C ASN A 275 0.54 6.95 14.37
N SER A 276 0.93 8.15 13.93
CA SER A 276 0.06 9.32 13.94
C SER A 276 0.24 10.19 12.70
N PHE A 277 -0.81 10.91 12.33
CA PHE A 277 -0.83 11.77 11.14
C PHE A 277 -1.54 13.08 11.41
N LYS A 278 -1.25 14.07 10.57
CA LYS A 278 -1.99 15.32 10.46
C LYS A 278 -2.50 15.53 9.05
N MET A 279 -3.51 16.39 8.92
CA MET A 279 -4.09 16.78 7.64
C MET A 279 -3.47 18.09 7.16
N GLN A 280 -3.35 18.25 5.85
CA GLN A 280 -2.93 19.48 5.18
C GLN A 280 -3.80 19.73 3.96
N ALA A 281 -4.16 21.00 3.71
CA ALA A 281 -4.91 21.40 2.51
C ALA A 281 -4.11 21.14 1.22
N ILE A 282 -4.82 20.77 0.14
CA ILE A 282 -4.26 20.49 -1.19
C ILE A 282 -4.74 21.47 -2.24
#